data_0362661d1f7a917b70ed40cb7cf4cba8
#
_entry.id   0362661d1f7a917b70ed40cb7cf4cba8
#
_cell.length_a   1.000
_cell.length_b   1.000
_cell.length_c   1.000
_cell.angle_alpha   90.00
_cell.angle_beta   90.00
_cell.angle_gamma   90.00
#
_symmetry.space_group_name_H-M   'P 1'
#
loop_
_entity.id
_entity.type
_entity.pdbx_description
1 polymer ?
#
loop_
_entity_poly.entity_id
_entity_poly.type
_entity_poly.pdbx_seq_one_letter_code
_entity_poly.pdbx_strand_id
1 'polypeptide(L)'
;MNFKSKFSKSIIIVVLSISFFLIFSFATNKQNASAFTKDGKYNVEVFKTASCGCCYGYVLFLEEEKFKVKQTDMRSLHAIKIKHNIPLEMQSCHTTILGKYFIEGHVPIEAINKLLKEQPDIDGIALPGMPIGTPGMPGEKEEPYIIYQLVDGKSSVFMTIWLFKKNYEIYKNIY
;
A
#
# COMPACT_ATOMS: atom_id res chain seq x y z
N MET A 1 1.09 -2.19 60.86
CA MET A 1 1.50 -1.51 59.60
C MET A 1 1.44 -2.51 58.45
N ASN A 2 0.51 -2.28 57.50
CA ASN A 2 0.10 -3.26 56.48
C ASN A 2 0.99 -3.16 55.23
N PHE A 3 2.20 -3.75 55.27
CA PHE A 3 3.16 -3.74 54.16
C PHE A 3 2.81 -4.73 53.02
N LYS A 4 2.01 -5.76 53.31
CA LYS A 4 1.65 -6.83 52.37
C LYS A 4 0.60 -6.42 51.29
N SER A 5 -0.18 -5.39 51.54
CA SER A 5 -1.26 -4.98 50.62
C SER A 5 -0.79 -4.12 49.43
N LYS A 6 0.29 -3.33 49.57
CA LYS A 6 0.78 -2.46 48.50
C LYS A 6 1.58 -3.23 47.42
N PHE A 7 2.30 -4.28 47.80
CA PHE A 7 3.08 -5.09 46.86
C PHE A 7 2.21 -5.90 45.90
N SER A 8 1.07 -6.42 46.39
CA SER A 8 0.14 -7.22 45.57
C SER A 8 -0.53 -6.40 44.47
N LYS A 9 -0.91 -5.14 44.74
CA LYS A 9 -1.56 -4.28 43.74
C LYS A 9 -0.63 -3.86 42.62
N SER A 10 0.64 -3.57 42.94
CA SER A 10 1.65 -3.19 41.93
C SER A 10 2.00 -4.34 41.00
N ILE A 11 2.09 -5.56 41.51
CA ILE A 11 2.37 -6.75 40.70
C ILE A 11 1.19 -7.06 39.77
N ILE A 12 -0.05 -6.92 40.23
CA ILE A 12 -1.24 -7.12 39.41
C ILE A 12 -1.31 -6.10 38.25
N ILE A 13 -0.99 -4.82 38.50
CA ILE A 13 -0.99 -3.78 37.48
C ILE A 13 0.07 -4.06 36.41
N VAL A 14 1.28 -4.49 36.81
CA VAL A 14 2.35 -4.84 35.88
C VAL A 14 2.00 -6.07 35.04
N VAL A 15 1.42 -7.10 35.61
CA VAL A 15 0.98 -8.30 34.87
C VAL A 15 -0.15 -7.96 33.89
N LEU A 16 -1.12 -7.13 34.28
CA LEU A 16 -2.20 -6.70 33.38
C LEU A 16 -1.69 -5.83 32.24
N SER A 17 -0.70 -4.96 32.47
CA SER A 17 -0.11 -4.14 31.41
C SER A 17 0.69 -4.97 30.41
N ILE A 18 1.45 -5.97 30.89
CA ILE A 18 2.20 -6.90 30.02
C ILE A 18 1.25 -7.76 29.20
N SER A 19 0.15 -8.27 29.80
CA SER A 19 -0.87 -9.04 29.09
C SER A 19 -1.57 -8.21 28.02
N PHE A 20 -1.89 -6.95 28.32
CA PHE A 20 -2.50 -6.04 27.35
C PHE A 20 -1.57 -5.73 26.16
N PHE A 21 -0.26 -5.55 26.43
CA PHE A 21 0.74 -5.30 25.39
C PHE A 21 0.95 -6.53 24.49
N LEU A 22 0.95 -7.73 25.06
CA LEU A 22 1.06 -8.99 24.32
C LEU A 22 -0.19 -9.24 23.45
N ILE A 23 -1.40 -8.99 23.95
CA ILE A 23 -2.64 -9.14 23.20
C ILE A 23 -2.68 -8.13 22.04
N PHE A 24 -2.26 -6.89 22.25
CA PHE A 24 -2.20 -5.85 21.21
C PHE A 24 -1.18 -6.20 20.13
N SER A 25 -0.01 -6.71 20.49
CA SER A 25 1.01 -7.18 19.54
C SER A 25 0.55 -8.38 18.70
N PHE A 26 -0.24 -9.30 19.28
CA PHE A 26 -0.82 -10.43 18.55
C PHE A 26 -1.91 -10.01 17.56
N ALA A 27 -2.72 -9.00 17.90
CA ALA A 27 -3.79 -8.50 17.03
C ALA A 27 -3.24 -7.81 15.77
N THR A 28 -2.15 -7.05 15.89
CA THR A 28 -1.50 -6.39 14.74
C THR A 28 -0.83 -7.37 13.79
N ASN A 29 -0.27 -8.48 14.31
CA ASN A 29 0.37 -9.50 13.48
C ASN A 29 -0.62 -10.34 12.66
N LYS A 30 -1.87 -10.49 13.10
CA LYS A 30 -2.89 -11.27 12.38
C LYS A 30 -3.37 -10.59 11.10
N GLN A 31 -3.35 -9.26 11.01
CA GLN A 31 -3.74 -8.52 9.80
C GLN A 31 -2.68 -8.63 8.68
N ASN A 32 -1.40 -8.70 9.04
CA ASN A 32 -0.32 -8.88 8.08
C ASN A 32 -0.24 -10.32 7.52
N ALA A 33 -0.64 -11.32 8.31
CA ALA A 33 -0.65 -12.72 7.89
C ALA A 33 -1.69 -13.01 6.80
N SER A 34 -2.77 -12.21 6.69
CA SER A 34 -3.81 -12.39 5.67
C SER A 34 -3.40 -11.90 4.27
N ALA A 35 -2.36 -11.07 4.17
CA ALA A 35 -1.84 -10.58 2.91
C ALA A 35 -0.96 -11.62 2.18
N PHE A 36 -0.40 -12.60 2.90
CA PHE A 36 0.46 -13.63 2.34
C PHE A 36 -0.32 -14.92 2.03
N THR A 37 -0.06 -15.51 0.86
CA THR A 37 -0.52 -16.86 0.53
C THR A 37 0.45 -17.91 1.09
N LYS A 38 0.01 -19.18 1.14
CA LYS A 38 0.87 -20.31 1.56
C LYS A 38 2.08 -20.54 0.64
N ASP A 39 2.02 -20.05 -0.59
CA ASP A 39 3.05 -20.11 -1.62
C ASP A 39 3.94 -18.88 -1.68
N GLY A 40 3.88 -18.02 -0.65
CA GLY A 40 4.76 -16.85 -0.52
C GLY A 40 4.38 -15.65 -1.38
N LYS A 41 3.15 -15.63 -1.94
CA LYS A 41 2.65 -14.51 -2.73
C LYS A 41 1.78 -13.58 -1.88
N TYR A 42 1.71 -12.32 -2.29
CA TYR A 42 0.77 -11.37 -1.69
C TYR A 42 -0.59 -11.45 -2.37
N ASN A 43 -1.67 -11.54 -1.57
CA ASN A 43 -3.03 -11.37 -2.07
C ASN A 43 -3.35 -9.89 -2.16
N VAL A 44 -3.92 -9.47 -3.29
CA VAL A 44 -4.43 -8.12 -3.50
C VAL A 44 -5.83 -8.16 -4.08
N GLU A 45 -6.65 -7.18 -3.73
CA GLU A 45 -7.97 -6.98 -4.35
C GLU A 45 -8.00 -5.62 -5.03
N VAL A 46 -8.21 -5.61 -6.35
CA VAL A 46 -8.27 -4.40 -7.18
C VAL A 46 -9.73 -4.04 -7.44
N PHE A 47 -10.17 -2.91 -6.90
CA PHE A 47 -11.48 -2.32 -7.14
C PHE A 47 -11.40 -1.32 -8.30
N LYS A 48 -12.10 -1.60 -9.39
CA LYS A 48 -12.09 -0.79 -10.62
C LYS A 48 -13.48 -0.76 -11.26
N THR A 49 -13.68 0.09 -12.27
CA THR A 49 -14.87 -0.02 -13.12
C THR A 49 -14.64 -1.01 -14.25
N ALA A 50 -15.68 -1.69 -14.71
CA ALA A 50 -15.58 -2.70 -15.76
C ALA A 50 -15.00 -2.15 -17.08
N SER A 51 -15.26 -0.86 -17.39
CA SER A 51 -14.78 -0.22 -18.61
C SER A 51 -13.38 0.38 -18.53
N CYS A 52 -12.69 0.28 -17.37
CA CYS A 52 -11.37 0.87 -17.18
C CYS A 52 -10.26 -0.01 -17.76
N GLY A 53 -9.84 0.28 -19.01
CA GLY A 53 -8.80 -0.47 -19.71
C GLY A 53 -7.42 -0.37 -19.05
N CYS A 54 -6.99 0.81 -18.63
CA CYS A 54 -5.71 1.01 -17.93
C CYS A 54 -5.70 0.30 -16.56
N CYS A 55 -6.84 0.24 -15.85
CA CYS A 55 -6.95 -0.51 -14.62
C CYS A 55 -6.77 -2.03 -14.86
N TYR A 56 -7.27 -2.55 -15.99
CA TYR A 56 -7.00 -3.93 -16.37
C TYR A 56 -5.51 -4.15 -16.67
N GLY A 57 -4.86 -3.21 -17.37
CA GLY A 57 -3.40 -3.22 -17.55
C GLY A 57 -2.64 -3.24 -16.23
N TYR A 58 -3.13 -2.53 -15.21
CA TYR A 58 -2.55 -2.57 -13.87
C TYR A 58 -2.72 -3.93 -13.17
N VAL A 59 -3.86 -4.59 -13.37
CA VAL A 59 -4.06 -5.95 -12.88
C VAL A 59 -3.03 -6.91 -13.48
N LEU A 60 -2.84 -6.88 -14.81
CA LEU A 60 -1.83 -7.72 -15.48
C LEU A 60 -0.42 -7.44 -14.96
N PHE A 61 -0.08 -6.17 -14.75
CA PHE A 61 1.20 -5.79 -14.14
C PHE A 61 1.38 -6.42 -12.74
N LEU A 62 0.37 -6.35 -11.87
CA LEU A 62 0.46 -6.98 -10.54
C LEU A 62 0.60 -8.50 -10.62
N GLU A 63 -0.05 -9.16 -11.59
CA GLU A 63 0.09 -10.60 -11.82
C GLU A 63 1.50 -10.97 -12.31
N GLU A 64 2.11 -10.14 -13.17
CA GLU A 64 3.51 -10.28 -13.61
C GLU A 64 4.47 -10.13 -12.44
N GLU A 65 4.19 -9.20 -11.52
CA GLU A 65 4.94 -9.00 -10.27
C GLU A 65 4.64 -10.06 -9.19
N LYS A 66 3.94 -11.15 -9.59
CA LYS A 66 3.65 -12.33 -8.77
C LYS A 66 2.67 -12.10 -7.61
N PHE A 67 1.87 -11.06 -7.67
CA PHE A 67 0.72 -10.92 -6.78
C PHE A 67 -0.40 -11.87 -7.19
N LYS A 68 -1.17 -12.34 -6.22
CA LYS A 68 -2.43 -13.04 -6.47
C LYS A 68 -3.55 -12.02 -6.47
N VAL A 69 -4.02 -11.68 -7.67
CA VAL A 69 -4.98 -10.59 -7.87
C VAL A 69 -6.41 -11.12 -7.89
N LYS A 70 -7.26 -10.51 -7.06
CA LYS A 70 -8.72 -10.59 -7.17
C LYS A 70 -9.21 -9.27 -7.75
N GLN A 71 -9.98 -9.32 -8.84
CA GLN A 71 -10.62 -8.14 -9.42
C GLN A 71 -12.05 -8.02 -8.92
N THR A 72 -12.46 -6.79 -8.60
CA THR A 72 -13.84 -6.47 -8.20
C THR A 72 -14.31 -5.26 -9.01
N ASP A 73 -15.21 -5.53 -9.97
CA ASP A 73 -15.81 -4.49 -10.79
C ASP A 73 -16.93 -3.77 -10.02
N MET A 74 -16.85 -2.45 -9.99
CA MET A 74 -17.82 -1.57 -9.33
C MET A 74 -18.43 -0.59 -10.30
N ARG A 75 -19.68 -0.18 -10.07
CA ARG A 75 -20.32 0.92 -10.83
C ARG A 75 -19.70 2.28 -10.47
N SER A 76 -19.27 2.44 -9.24
CA SER A 76 -18.62 3.64 -8.72
C SER A 76 -17.63 3.25 -7.63
N LEU A 77 -16.46 3.88 -7.62
CA LEU A 77 -15.43 3.68 -6.63
C LEU A 77 -15.58 4.56 -5.38
N HIS A 78 -16.60 5.42 -5.36
CA HIS A 78 -16.82 6.39 -4.29
C HIS A 78 -16.86 5.73 -2.90
N ALA A 79 -17.60 4.64 -2.76
CA ALA A 79 -17.74 3.94 -1.48
C ALA A 79 -16.42 3.40 -0.94
N ILE A 80 -15.58 2.79 -1.80
CA ILE A 80 -14.27 2.25 -1.37
C ILE A 80 -13.29 3.39 -1.02
N LYS A 81 -13.33 4.50 -1.75
CA LYS A 81 -12.47 5.66 -1.48
C LYS A 81 -12.85 6.36 -0.18
N ILE A 82 -14.14 6.52 0.11
CA ILE A 82 -14.63 7.04 1.41
C ILE A 82 -14.24 6.11 2.55
N LYS A 83 -14.45 4.80 2.38
CA LYS A 83 -14.11 3.79 3.41
C LYS A 83 -12.64 3.90 3.85
N HIS A 84 -11.76 4.27 2.94
CA HIS A 84 -10.32 4.38 3.20
C HIS A 84 -9.85 5.84 3.37
N ASN A 85 -10.76 6.80 3.57
CA ASN A 85 -10.46 8.23 3.74
C ASN A 85 -9.51 8.79 2.67
N ILE A 86 -9.66 8.35 1.40
CA ILE A 86 -8.81 8.83 0.30
C ILE A 86 -9.32 10.21 -0.15
N PRO A 87 -8.58 11.31 0.09
CA PRO A 87 -8.98 12.66 -0.29
C PRO A 87 -9.14 12.79 -1.80
N LEU A 88 -10.01 13.67 -2.25
CA LEU A 88 -10.33 13.83 -3.67
C LEU A 88 -9.10 14.08 -4.54
N GLU A 89 -8.17 14.91 -4.06
CA GLU A 89 -6.93 15.26 -4.74
C GLU A 89 -5.92 14.10 -4.83
N MET A 90 -6.11 13.04 -4.04
CA MET A 90 -5.28 11.83 -4.05
C MET A 90 -5.91 10.69 -4.85
N GLN A 91 -7.14 10.88 -5.34
CA GLN A 91 -7.86 9.82 -6.05
C GLN A 91 -7.35 9.59 -7.46
N SER A 92 -7.46 8.34 -7.91
CA SER A 92 -7.18 7.87 -9.26
C SER A 92 -8.30 6.94 -9.76
N CYS A 93 -8.06 6.18 -10.82
CA CYS A 93 -9.06 5.37 -11.51
C CYS A 93 -9.36 4.01 -10.86
N HIS A 94 -8.56 3.55 -9.89
CA HIS A 94 -8.78 2.30 -9.15
C HIS A 94 -8.14 2.36 -7.76
N THR A 95 -8.58 1.46 -6.89
CA THR A 95 -8.05 1.29 -5.53
C THR A 95 -7.70 -0.19 -5.34
N THR A 96 -6.48 -0.48 -4.90
CA THR A 96 -6.01 -1.82 -4.58
C THR A 96 -5.88 -1.97 -3.07
N ILE A 97 -6.33 -3.10 -2.51
CA ILE A 97 -6.16 -3.41 -1.09
C ILE A 97 -5.09 -4.49 -0.95
N LEU A 98 -4.08 -4.20 -0.13
CA LEU A 98 -2.95 -5.08 0.17
C LEU A 98 -2.78 -5.18 1.70
N GLY A 99 -3.34 -6.24 2.29
CA GLY A 99 -3.35 -6.40 3.74
C GLY A 99 -4.08 -5.26 4.44
N LYS A 100 -3.36 -4.51 5.29
CA LYS A 100 -3.91 -3.33 5.97
C LYS A 100 -3.89 -2.05 5.13
N TYR A 101 -3.15 -2.07 4.02
CA TYR A 101 -2.91 -0.88 3.20
C TYR A 101 -3.86 -0.78 2.02
N PHE A 102 -4.20 0.43 1.64
CA PHE A 102 -4.66 0.70 0.29
C PHE A 102 -3.51 1.22 -0.60
N ILE A 103 -3.65 0.98 -1.90
CA ILE A 103 -2.79 1.50 -2.95
C ILE A 103 -3.72 2.16 -3.95
N GLU A 104 -3.62 3.47 -4.10
CA GLU A 104 -4.50 4.26 -4.97
C GLU A 104 -3.80 4.60 -6.28
N GLY A 105 -4.39 4.17 -7.40
CA GLY A 105 -3.88 4.44 -8.74
C GLY A 105 -2.71 3.57 -9.18
N HIS A 106 -2.04 3.99 -10.24
CA HIS A 106 -1.03 3.24 -10.99
C HIS A 106 0.36 3.25 -10.32
N VAL A 107 0.40 2.89 -9.03
CA VAL A 107 1.63 2.92 -8.20
C VAL A 107 2.65 1.88 -8.71
N PRO A 108 3.90 2.28 -9.01
CA PRO A 108 4.94 1.38 -9.48
C PRO A 108 5.40 0.40 -8.39
N ILE A 109 6.00 -0.73 -8.85
CA ILE A 109 6.41 -1.83 -7.96
C ILE A 109 7.45 -1.40 -6.92
N GLU A 110 8.30 -0.43 -7.23
CA GLU A 110 9.32 0.09 -6.32
C GLU A 110 8.70 0.67 -5.05
N ALA A 111 7.57 1.40 -5.19
CA ALA A 111 6.85 1.96 -4.05
C ALA A 111 6.10 0.87 -3.26
N ILE A 112 5.52 -0.11 -3.94
CA ILE A 112 4.87 -1.26 -3.30
C ILE A 112 5.89 -2.08 -2.50
N ASN A 113 7.06 -2.36 -3.08
CA ASN A 113 8.14 -3.08 -2.41
C ASN A 113 8.67 -2.33 -1.19
N LYS A 114 8.83 -1.00 -1.28
CA LYS A 114 9.19 -0.16 -0.14
C LYS A 114 8.13 -0.27 0.97
N LEU A 115 6.84 -0.15 0.63
CA LEU A 115 5.72 -0.28 1.57
C LEU A 115 5.74 -1.63 2.30
N LEU A 116 5.91 -2.73 1.54
CA LEU A 116 5.95 -4.09 2.08
C LEU A 116 7.18 -4.35 2.95
N LYS A 117 8.33 -3.76 2.60
CA LYS A 117 9.58 -3.92 3.34
C LYS A 117 9.58 -3.13 4.65
N GLU A 118 9.12 -1.88 4.61
CA GLU A 118 9.19 -0.98 5.76
C GLU A 118 7.99 -1.12 6.70
N GLN A 119 6.86 -1.57 6.19
CA GLN A 119 5.60 -1.76 6.93
C GLN A 119 5.23 -0.57 7.83
N PRO A 120 5.27 0.67 7.30
CA PRO A 120 5.03 1.86 8.09
C PRO A 120 3.61 1.89 8.67
N ASP A 121 3.42 2.68 9.72
CA ASP A 121 2.09 2.90 10.32
C ASP A 121 1.35 4.00 9.56
N ILE A 122 0.80 3.64 8.40
CA ILE A 122 0.04 4.49 7.48
C ILE A 122 -1.17 3.73 6.97
N ASP A 123 -2.16 4.44 6.42
CA ASP A 123 -3.36 3.83 5.83
C ASP A 123 -3.08 3.27 4.43
N GLY A 124 -2.23 3.93 3.67
CA GLY A 124 -1.88 3.51 2.31
C GLY A 124 -1.00 4.49 1.57
N ILE A 125 -0.78 4.20 0.28
CA ILE A 125 -0.03 5.05 -0.65
C ILE A 125 -0.84 5.38 -1.88
N ALA A 126 -0.57 6.53 -2.49
CA ALA A 126 -1.28 7.03 -3.67
C ALA A 126 -0.33 7.59 -4.72
N LEU A 127 -0.66 7.33 -5.98
CA LEU A 127 -0.18 8.09 -7.13
C LEU A 127 -1.41 8.75 -7.78
N PRO A 128 -1.69 10.02 -7.46
CA PRO A 128 -2.89 10.70 -7.94
C PRO A 128 -2.89 10.88 -9.45
N GLY A 129 -4.08 10.95 -10.03
CA GLY A 129 -4.24 11.05 -11.48
C GLY A 129 -3.89 9.75 -12.20
N MET A 130 -3.42 9.88 -13.44
CA MET A 130 -3.04 8.77 -14.33
C MET A 130 -1.79 9.15 -15.13
N PRO A 131 -0.61 9.28 -14.50
CA PRO A 131 0.60 9.71 -15.20
C PRO A 131 1.00 8.71 -16.29
N ILE A 132 1.43 9.25 -17.44
CA ILE A 132 1.89 8.46 -18.58
C ILE A 132 3.12 7.62 -18.18
N GLY A 133 3.21 6.40 -18.74
CA GLY A 133 4.33 5.48 -18.50
C GLY A 133 4.32 4.79 -17.13
N THR A 134 3.26 5.00 -16.31
CA THR A 134 3.04 4.19 -15.10
C THR A 134 2.51 2.79 -15.46
N PRO A 135 2.61 1.79 -14.58
CA PRO A 135 2.11 0.44 -14.86
C PRO A 135 0.67 0.43 -15.33
N GLY A 136 0.39 -0.20 -16.48
CA GLY A 136 -0.93 -0.23 -17.10
C GLY A 136 -1.31 1.02 -17.91
N MET A 137 -0.48 2.08 -17.90
CA MET A 137 -0.66 3.28 -18.72
C MET A 137 0.31 3.23 -19.93
N PRO A 138 -0.17 3.65 -21.13
CA PRO A 138 0.70 3.73 -22.30
C PRO A 138 1.68 4.90 -22.20
N GLY A 139 2.71 4.89 -23.06
CA GLY A 139 3.68 5.96 -23.21
C GLY A 139 4.93 5.77 -22.36
N GLU A 140 5.88 6.68 -22.56
CA GLU A 140 7.14 6.71 -21.81
C GLU A 140 7.00 7.64 -20.60
N LYS A 141 7.77 7.34 -19.55
CA LYS A 141 7.83 8.19 -18.37
C LYS A 141 8.52 9.51 -18.71
N GLU A 142 7.80 10.61 -18.60
CA GLU A 142 8.30 11.95 -18.93
C GLU A 142 8.67 12.77 -17.69
N GLU A 143 8.05 12.49 -16.56
CA GLU A 143 8.22 13.22 -15.29
C GLU A 143 8.49 12.28 -14.12
N PRO A 144 9.11 12.76 -13.03
CA PRO A 144 9.20 11.99 -11.79
C PRO A 144 7.82 11.64 -11.25
N TYR A 145 7.64 10.41 -10.76
CA TYR A 145 6.41 10.05 -10.06
C TYR A 145 6.55 10.36 -8.57
N ILE A 146 5.67 11.19 -8.05
CA ILE A 146 5.59 11.50 -6.63
C ILE A 146 4.53 10.59 -6.01
N ILE A 147 4.99 9.64 -5.21
CA ILE A 147 4.10 8.74 -4.47
C ILE A 147 3.86 9.35 -3.10
N TYR A 148 2.60 9.47 -2.71
CA TYR A 148 2.18 9.99 -1.42
C TYR A 148 1.82 8.87 -0.47
N GLN A 149 2.10 9.04 0.82
CA GLN A 149 1.51 8.25 1.90
C GLN A 149 0.33 9.01 2.50
N LEU A 150 -0.63 8.27 3.03
CA LEU A 150 -1.80 8.83 3.71
C LEU A 150 -1.91 8.28 5.13
N VAL A 151 -2.20 9.18 6.05
CA VAL A 151 -2.50 8.90 7.47
C VAL A 151 -3.72 9.73 7.85
N ASP A 152 -4.82 9.11 8.22
CA ASP A 152 -6.08 9.79 8.57
C ASP A 152 -6.51 10.83 7.52
N GLY A 153 -6.39 10.48 6.22
CA GLY A 153 -6.75 11.36 5.10
C GLY A 153 -5.78 12.51 4.82
N LYS A 154 -4.68 12.62 5.54
CA LYS A 154 -3.62 13.61 5.29
C LYS A 154 -2.51 12.99 4.46
N SER A 155 -2.12 13.68 3.39
CA SER A 155 -1.07 13.22 2.47
C SER A 155 0.29 13.87 2.78
N SER A 156 1.36 13.10 2.58
CA SER A 156 2.74 13.58 2.54
C SER A 156 3.55 12.71 1.57
N VAL A 157 4.71 13.18 1.13
CA VAL A 157 5.52 12.43 0.17
C VAL A 157 6.08 11.16 0.81
N PHE A 158 5.80 10.00 0.20
CA PHE A 158 6.35 8.69 0.58
C PHE A 158 7.66 8.39 -0.12
N MET A 159 7.70 8.62 -1.44
CA MET A 159 8.91 8.56 -2.25
C MET A 159 8.72 9.27 -3.60
N THR A 160 9.84 9.63 -4.20
CA THR A 160 9.88 10.11 -5.59
C THR A 160 10.65 9.13 -6.44
N ILE A 161 10.04 8.67 -7.55
CA ILE A 161 10.68 7.80 -8.53
C ILE A 161 11.13 8.68 -9.69
N TRP A 162 12.43 8.91 -9.78
CA TRP A 162 13.02 9.76 -10.79
C TRP A 162 13.08 9.08 -12.17
N LEU A 163 13.19 9.88 -13.23
CA LEU A 163 13.61 9.39 -14.52
C LEU A 163 15.06 8.91 -14.39
N PHE A 164 15.27 7.61 -14.45
CA PHE A 164 16.61 7.14 -14.81
C PHE A 164 16.80 7.51 -16.29
N LYS A 165 17.62 8.50 -16.59
CA LYS A 165 18.25 8.57 -17.91
C LYS A 165 18.98 7.23 -18.07
N LYS A 166 18.35 6.28 -18.75
CA LYS A 166 19.01 5.10 -19.27
C LYS A 166 20.18 5.68 -20.03
N ASN A 167 21.42 5.30 -19.68
CA ASN A 167 22.65 5.80 -20.28
C ASN A 167 22.59 5.63 -21.80
N TYR A 168 21.93 6.53 -22.49
CA TYR A 168 21.89 6.61 -23.96
C TYR A 168 23.30 6.84 -24.53
N GLU A 169 24.22 7.29 -23.69
CA GLU A 169 25.63 7.50 -24.03
C GLU A 169 26.43 6.20 -24.18
N ILE A 170 26.01 5.09 -23.57
CA ILE A 170 26.73 3.80 -23.62
C ILE A 170 26.55 3.15 -25.01
N TYR A 171 25.41 3.35 -25.66
CA TYR A 171 25.13 2.75 -26.97
C TYR A 171 25.65 3.58 -28.16
N LYS A 172 25.99 4.86 -27.98
CA LYS A 172 26.56 5.71 -29.02
C LYS A 172 28.02 5.35 -29.36
N ASN A 173 28.70 4.65 -28.46
CA ASN A 173 30.13 4.30 -28.64
C ASN A 173 30.37 2.85 -29.08
N ILE A 174 29.30 2.12 -29.43
CA ILE A 174 29.37 0.70 -29.84
C ILE A 174 29.06 0.53 -31.34
N TYR A 175 28.63 1.59 -32.07
CA TYR A 175 28.40 1.58 -33.53
C TYR A 175 29.13 2.72 -34.19
#